data_639d9f0d5989bd5191c2e93fe402babb
#
_entry.id   639d9f0d5989bd5191c2e93fe402babb
#
_cell.length_a   1.000
_cell.length_b   1.000
_cell.length_c   1.000
_cell.angle_alpha   90.00
_cell.angle_beta   90.00
_cell.angle_gamma   90.00
#
_symmetry.space_group_name_H-M   'P 1'
#
loop_
_entity.id
_entity.type
_entity.pdbx_description
1 polymer ?
#
loop_
_entity_poly.entity_id
_entity_poly.type
_entity_poly.pdbx_seq_one_letter_code
_entity_poly.pdbx_strand_id
1 'polypeptide(L)'
;MPGQFCLIAPDVKIGRDVKIHHFVNLYGCEIGDGSTIGSFVEIQKRATVGRNCKISSHSFVCEGVEIGDEVFVGHSVVFINDKYPRATTESGALQTEADWQVVPTVVKARSSIGSNATILCGVTIGEGAIVGAGAVVTKDVPAGATVAGNPARVIQDSKS
;
A
#
# COMPACT_ATOMS: atom_id res chain seq x y z
N MET A 1 -21.46 -6.22 -3.96
CA MET A 1 -21.88 -4.87 -3.53
C MET A 1 -20.89 -4.35 -2.50
N PRO A 2 -20.50 -3.09 -2.55
CA PRO A 2 -19.69 -2.52 -1.49
C PRO A 2 -20.44 -2.55 -0.15
N GLY A 3 -19.68 -2.60 0.95
CA GLY A 3 -20.24 -2.51 2.29
C GLY A 3 -20.92 -1.17 2.56
N GLN A 4 -21.54 -1.02 3.73
CA GLN A 4 -22.20 0.22 4.11
C GLN A 4 -21.18 1.32 4.43
N PHE A 5 -21.57 2.57 4.25
CA PHE A 5 -20.77 3.76 4.57
C PHE A 5 -19.43 3.82 3.83
N CYS A 6 -19.39 3.30 2.59
CA CYS A 6 -18.22 3.43 1.73
C CYS A 6 -18.32 4.71 0.89
N LEU A 7 -17.20 5.43 0.78
CA LEU A 7 -17.03 6.50 -0.19
C LEU A 7 -16.20 5.97 -1.36
N ILE A 8 -16.83 5.79 -2.50
CA ILE A 8 -16.18 5.31 -3.73
C ILE A 8 -16.43 6.35 -4.81
N ALA A 9 -15.36 7.03 -5.21
CA ALA A 9 -15.45 8.05 -6.24
C ALA A 9 -15.75 7.45 -7.62
N PRO A 10 -16.41 8.19 -8.53
CA PRO A 10 -16.82 7.69 -9.83
C PRO A 10 -15.67 7.27 -10.76
N ASP A 11 -14.47 7.74 -10.50
CA ASP A 11 -13.25 7.47 -11.28
C ASP A 11 -12.51 6.19 -10.85
N VAL A 12 -12.99 5.49 -9.81
CA VAL A 12 -12.42 4.23 -9.35
C VAL A 12 -12.76 3.09 -10.32
N LYS A 13 -11.74 2.35 -10.75
CA LYS A 13 -11.91 1.15 -11.57
C LYS A 13 -11.88 -0.09 -10.69
N ILE A 14 -12.98 -0.82 -10.65
CA ILE A 14 -13.15 -2.03 -9.85
C ILE A 14 -13.34 -3.23 -10.77
N GLY A 15 -12.50 -4.24 -10.61
CA GLY A 15 -12.57 -5.49 -11.33
C GLY A 15 -13.77 -6.37 -10.91
N ARG A 16 -13.85 -7.55 -11.51
CA ARG A 16 -14.91 -8.53 -11.22
C ARG A 16 -14.66 -9.20 -9.87
N ASP A 17 -15.73 -9.55 -9.16
CA ASP A 17 -15.71 -10.33 -7.92
C ASP A 17 -14.88 -9.67 -6.78
N VAL A 18 -14.67 -8.36 -6.86
CA VAL A 18 -14.01 -7.59 -5.80
C VAL A 18 -14.94 -7.46 -4.60
N LYS A 19 -14.43 -7.77 -3.40
CA LYS A 19 -15.16 -7.62 -2.14
C LYS A 19 -14.68 -6.37 -1.43
N ILE A 20 -15.59 -5.44 -1.15
CA ILE A 20 -15.30 -4.20 -0.41
C ILE A 20 -16.11 -4.22 0.88
N HIS A 21 -15.42 -4.17 2.01
CA HIS A 21 -16.04 -4.13 3.32
C HIS A 21 -16.55 -2.72 3.69
N HIS A 22 -16.95 -2.50 4.93
CA HIS A 22 -17.56 -1.24 5.38
C HIS A 22 -16.53 -0.13 5.60
N PHE A 23 -16.94 1.12 5.52
CA PHE A 23 -16.16 2.32 5.85
C PHE A 23 -14.88 2.47 5.01
N VAL A 24 -14.94 2.09 3.74
CA VAL A 24 -13.81 2.18 2.81
C VAL A 24 -13.86 3.50 2.06
N ASN A 25 -12.70 4.12 1.82
CA ASN A 25 -12.54 5.34 1.04
C ASN A 25 -11.64 5.08 -0.18
N LEU A 26 -12.22 5.16 -1.38
CA LEU A 26 -11.52 4.91 -2.65
C LEU A 26 -11.72 6.08 -3.60
N TYR A 27 -10.64 6.56 -4.20
CA TYR A 27 -10.71 7.58 -5.25
C TYR A 27 -9.53 7.46 -6.23
N GLY A 28 -9.81 7.57 -7.52
CA GLY A 28 -8.83 7.57 -8.62
C GLY A 28 -7.90 6.36 -8.67
N CYS A 29 -8.29 5.24 -8.06
CA CYS A 29 -7.48 4.02 -7.99
C CYS A 29 -8.04 2.90 -8.86
N GLU A 30 -7.26 1.84 -9.04
CA GLU A 30 -7.66 0.64 -9.77
C GLU A 30 -7.51 -0.60 -8.88
N ILE A 31 -8.52 -1.47 -8.87
CA ILE A 31 -8.54 -2.71 -8.09
C ILE A 31 -8.84 -3.88 -9.02
N GLY A 32 -7.92 -4.83 -9.09
CA GLY A 32 -8.01 -6.02 -9.93
C GLY A 32 -9.00 -7.07 -9.42
N ASP A 33 -9.38 -7.96 -10.33
CA ASP A 33 -10.38 -9.02 -10.13
C ASP A 33 -10.10 -9.86 -8.86
N GLY A 34 -11.13 -10.26 -8.15
CA GLY A 34 -11.07 -11.19 -7.04
C GLY A 34 -10.45 -10.65 -5.75
N SER A 35 -10.05 -9.38 -5.73
CA SER A 35 -9.39 -8.78 -4.56
C SER A 35 -10.39 -8.44 -3.45
N THR A 36 -9.89 -8.41 -2.21
CA THR A 36 -10.68 -8.07 -1.03
C THR A 36 -10.11 -6.86 -0.33
N ILE A 37 -10.94 -5.85 -0.10
CA ILE A 37 -10.60 -4.60 0.59
C ILE A 37 -11.29 -4.60 1.95
N GLY A 38 -10.51 -4.62 3.00
CA GLY A 38 -10.97 -4.64 4.39
C GLY A 38 -11.60 -3.32 4.84
N SER A 39 -12.25 -3.34 5.99
CA SER A 39 -12.89 -2.15 6.55
C SER A 39 -11.87 -1.07 6.92
N PHE A 40 -12.27 0.20 6.79
CA PHE A 40 -11.44 1.37 7.10
C PHE A 40 -10.16 1.47 6.26
N VAL A 41 -10.13 0.86 5.08
CA VAL A 41 -9.05 1.01 4.12
C VAL A 41 -9.27 2.29 3.31
N GLU A 42 -8.20 3.04 3.10
CA GLU A 42 -8.15 4.12 2.12
C GLU A 42 -7.16 3.77 1.00
N ILE A 43 -7.60 3.94 -0.25
CA ILE A 43 -6.75 3.80 -1.44
C ILE A 43 -6.90 5.05 -2.30
N GLN A 44 -5.78 5.73 -2.50
CA GLN A 44 -5.76 7.03 -3.15
C GLN A 44 -5.59 6.94 -4.67
N LYS A 45 -5.76 8.09 -5.32
CA LYS A 45 -5.60 8.24 -6.77
C LYS A 45 -4.25 7.70 -7.26
N ARG A 46 -4.24 7.16 -8.47
CA ARG A 46 -3.05 6.58 -9.10
C ARG A 46 -2.40 5.42 -8.35
N ALA A 47 -3.06 4.91 -7.30
CA ALA A 47 -2.67 3.64 -6.71
C ALA A 47 -3.34 2.48 -7.45
N THR A 48 -2.63 1.36 -7.56
CA THR A 48 -3.15 0.15 -8.21
C THR A 48 -3.02 -1.05 -7.29
N VAL A 49 -4.06 -1.87 -7.27
CA VAL A 49 -4.09 -3.17 -6.58
C VAL A 49 -4.36 -4.24 -7.64
N GLY A 50 -3.47 -5.20 -7.74
CA GLY A 50 -3.59 -6.31 -8.68
C GLY A 50 -4.74 -7.27 -8.37
N ARG A 51 -4.74 -8.43 -9.01
CA ARG A 51 -5.76 -9.46 -8.86
C ARG A 51 -5.51 -10.34 -7.63
N ASN A 52 -6.61 -10.86 -7.06
CA ASN A 52 -6.56 -11.81 -5.93
C ASN A 52 -5.76 -11.30 -4.73
N CYS A 53 -5.72 -9.98 -4.53
CA CYS A 53 -5.07 -9.35 -3.41
C CYS A 53 -5.97 -9.34 -2.17
N LYS A 54 -5.36 -9.26 -0.99
CA LYS A 54 -6.06 -9.08 0.27
C LYS A 54 -5.47 -7.88 1.00
N ILE A 55 -6.20 -6.78 1.00
CA ILE A 55 -5.82 -5.56 1.75
C ILE A 55 -6.62 -5.56 3.04
N SER A 56 -5.94 -5.78 4.16
CA SER A 56 -6.60 -5.90 5.47
C SER A 56 -6.98 -4.55 6.05
N SER A 57 -7.85 -4.56 7.06
CA SER A 57 -8.47 -3.36 7.63
C SER A 57 -7.46 -2.32 8.13
N HIS A 58 -7.87 -1.06 8.09
CA HIS A 58 -7.10 0.10 8.54
C HIS A 58 -5.80 0.36 7.78
N SER A 59 -5.60 -0.27 6.63
CA SER A 59 -4.42 -0.02 5.80
C SER A 59 -4.62 1.23 4.93
N PHE A 60 -3.53 1.96 4.75
CA PHE A 60 -3.47 3.17 3.95
C PHE A 60 -2.56 2.95 2.74
N VAL A 61 -3.14 3.01 1.55
CA VAL A 61 -2.43 2.88 0.27
C VAL A 61 -2.44 4.23 -0.42
N CYS A 62 -1.35 4.96 -0.27
CA CYS A 62 -1.25 6.32 -0.79
C CYS A 62 -1.02 6.35 -2.30
N GLU A 63 -1.16 7.54 -2.85
CA GLU A 63 -0.93 7.80 -4.27
C GLU A 63 0.43 7.30 -4.74
N GLY A 64 0.48 6.65 -5.91
CA GLY A 64 1.70 6.15 -6.55
C GLY A 64 2.17 4.79 -6.04
N VAL A 65 1.38 4.09 -5.23
CA VAL A 65 1.68 2.71 -4.83
C VAL A 65 1.14 1.73 -5.87
N GLU A 66 2.01 0.84 -6.34
CA GLU A 66 1.65 -0.24 -7.25
C GLU A 66 1.75 -1.59 -6.53
N ILE A 67 0.61 -2.26 -6.32
CA ILE A 67 0.53 -3.58 -5.71
C ILE A 67 0.22 -4.60 -6.80
N GLY A 68 1.12 -5.55 -7.00
CA GLY A 68 0.98 -6.65 -7.97
C GLY A 68 -0.09 -7.66 -7.57
N ASP A 69 -0.18 -8.75 -8.33
CA ASP A 69 -1.16 -9.80 -8.11
C ASP A 69 -0.85 -10.65 -6.87
N GLU A 70 -1.88 -11.21 -6.23
CA GLU A 70 -1.77 -12.18 -5.14
C GLU A 70 -0.99 -11.67 -3.91
N VAL A 71 -1.01 -10.36 -3.68
CA VAL A 71 -0.33 -9.74 -2.55
C VAL A 71 -1.24 -9.74 -1.32
N PHE A 72 -0.64 -10.09 -0.18
CA PHE A 72 -1.26 -9.93 1.13
C PHE A 72 -0.73 -8.67 1.82
N VAL A 73 -1.63 -7.78 2.21
CA VAL A 73 -1.33 -6.60 3.05
C VAL A 73 -2.06 -6.77 4.38
N GLY A 74 -1.31 -6.87 5.45
CA GLY A 74 -1.81 -7.02 6.82
C GLY A 74 -2.58 -5.80 7.32
N HIS A 75 -3.07 -5.87 8.54
CA HIS A 75 -3.84 -4.77 9.17
C HIS A 75 -2.95 -3.57 9.46
N SER A 76 -3.49 -2.37 9.29
CA SER A 76 -2.81 -1.12 9.67
C SER A 76 -1.43 -0.94 9.02
N VAL A 77 -1.27 -1.44 7.80
CA VAL A 77 -0.07 -1.16 7.00
C VAL A 77 -0.18 0.23 6.42
N VAL A 78 0.91 1.00 6.49
CA VAL A 78 0.96 2.37 5.96
C VAL A 78 2.05 2.48 4.91
N PHE A 79 1.66 2.92 3.72
CA PHE A 79 2.58 3.35 2.67
C PHE A 79 2.80 4.86 2.75
N ILE A 80 4.01 5.29 2.47
CA ILE A 80 4.42 6.70 2.46
C ILE A 80 4.83 7.08 1.03
N ASN A 81 4.45 8.24 0.55
CA ASN A 81 4.77 8.72 -0.80
C ASN A 81 5.50 10.08 -0.84
N ASP A 82 5.69 10.70 0.32
CA ASP A 82 6.50 11.90 0.47
C ASP A 82 7.68 11.61 1.40
N LYS A 83 8.88 11.78 0.88
CA LYS A 83 10.12 11.49 1.62
C LYS A 83 10.42 12.52 2.72
N TYR A 84 9.98 13.75 2.52
CA TYR A 84 10.27 14.88 3.41
C TYR A 84 9.00 15.72 3.63
N PRO A 85 7.94 15.14 4.26
CA PRO A 85 6.66 15.79 4.37
C PRO A 85 6.75 17.10 5.18
N ARG A 86 6.06 18.12 4.71
CA ARG A 86 5.89 19.40 5.38
C ARG A 86 4.44 19.83 5.27
N ALA A 87 3.93 20.44 6.32
CA ALA A 87 2.58 21.02 6.30
C ALA A 87 2.53 22.34 5.53
N THR A 88 3.62 23.11 5.59
CA THR A 88 3.69 24.43 4.99
C THR A 88 4.92 24.62 4.11
N THR A 89 4.81 25.57 3.19
CA THR A 89 5.93 26.11 2.43
C THR A 89 6.81 27.00 3.31
N GLU A 90 7.96 27.44 2.79
CA GLU A 90 8.82 28.40 3.49
C GLU A 90 8.13 29.73 3.83
N SER A 91 7.14 30.12 3.04
CA SER A 91 6.33 31.34 3.31
C SER A 91 5.25 31.13 4.38
N GLY A 92 5.07 29.94 4.93
CA GLY A 92 4.06 29.61 5.93
C GLY A 92 2.67 29.26 5.37
N ALA A 93 2.47 29.26 4.06
CA ALA A 93 1.23 28.81 3.43
C ALA A 93 1.13 27.28 3.48
N LEU A 94 -0.08 26.72 3.60
CA LEU A 94 -0.30 25.28 3.49
C LEU A 94 0.23 24.77 2.14
N GLN A 95 0.97 23.67 2.18
CA GLN A 95 1.39 23.01 0.96
C GLN A 95 0.19 22.45 0.18
N THR A 96 0.33 22.48 -1.14
CA THR A 96 -0.60 21.91 -2.11
C THR A 96 0.10 20.78 -2.87
N GLU A 97 -0.61 20.12 -3.77
CA GLU A 97 -0.03 19.07 -4.63
C GLU A 97 1.13 19.58 -5.52
N ALA A 98 1.24 20.88 -5.74
CA ALA A 98 2.30 21.48 -6.54
C ALA A 98 3.63 21.66 -5.77
N ASP A 99 3.60 21.51 -4.46
CA ASP A 99 4.74 21.85 -3.59
C ASP A 99 5.61 20.63 -3.24
N TRP A 100 5.22 19.43 -3.66
CA TRP A 100 5.94 18.18 -3.40
C TRP A 100 5.79 17.19 -4.55
N GLN A 101 6.56 16.12 -4.52
CA GLN A 101 6.52 15.08 -5.56
C GLN A 101 6.24 13.71 -4.97
N VAL A 102 5.32 13.00 -5.60
CA VAL A 102 5.03 11.61 -5.27
C VAL A 102 6.25 10.75 -5.64
N VAL A 103 6.74 10.00 -4.67
CA VAL A 103 7.76 8.97 -4.89
C VAL A 103 7.08 7.61 -4.86
N PRO A 104 7.00 6.90 -5.99
CA PRO A 104 6.25 5.64 -6.09
C PRO A 104 6.89 4.51 -5.30
N THR A 105 6.07 3.54 -4.92
CA THR A 105 6.47 2.29 -4.27
C THR A 105 5.88 1.12 -5.04
N VAL A 106 6.67 0.07 -5.25
CA VAL A 106 6.26 -1.12 -5.99
C VAL A 106 6.27 -2.35 -5.09
N VAL A 107 5.14 -3.04 -5.03
CA VAL A 107 4.99 -4.33 -4.35
C VAL A 107 4.78 -5.41 -5.39
N LYS A 108 5.76 -6.28 -5.58
CA LYS A 108 5.70 -7.34 -6.58
C LYS A 108 4.76 -8.47 -6.17
N ALA A 109 4.34 -9.26 -7.16
CA ALA A 109 3.37 -10.33 -6.96
C ALA A 109 3.74 -11.31 -5.84
N ARG A 110 2.73 -11.91 -5.22
CA ARG A 110 2.85 -12.96 -4.19
C ARG A 110 3.63 -12.56 -2.93
N SER A 111 3.93 -11.30 -2.74
CA SER A 111 4.55 -10.83 -1.49
C SER A 111 3.53 -10.69 -0.37
N SER A 112 4.02 -10.68 0.87
CA SER A 112 3.20 -10.54 2.07
C SER A 112 3.77 -9.45 2.97
N ILE A 113 2.93 -8.52 3.39
CA ILE A 113 3.30 -7.43 4.30
C ILE A 113 2.57 -7.62 5.62
N GLY A 114 3.34 -7.84 6.68
CA GLY A 114 2.81 -8.05 8.03
C GLY A 114 2.12 -6.81 8.61
N SER A 115 1.20 -7.04 9.55
CA SER A 115 0.43 -5.97 10.19
C SER A 115 1.31 -4.92 10.85
N ASN A 116 0.84 -3.67 10.83
CA ASN A 116 1.55 -2.50 11.37
C ASN A 116 2.91 -2.20 10.74
N ALA A 117 3.21 -2.76 9.58
CA ALA A 117 4.42 -2.37 8.85
C ALA A 117 4.26 -0.98 8.24
N THR A 118 5.36 -0.24 8.18
CA THR A 118 5.46 1.05 7.49
C THR A 118 6.41 0.90 6.31
N ILE A 119 5.93 1.24 5.12
CA ILE A 119 6.70 1.12 3.87
C ILE A 119 7.05 2.52 3.39
N LEU A 120 8.34 2.85 3.44
CA LEU A 120 8.81 4.14 2.93
C LEU A 120 8.72 4.20 1.40
N CYS A 121 8.62 5.40 0.88
CA CYS A 121 8.54 5.62 -0.56
C CYS A 121 9.85 5.28 -1.29
N GLY A 122 9.73 4.96 -2.57
CA GLY A 122 10.87 4.68 -3.45
C GLY A 122 11.44 3.28 -3.27
N VAL A 123 10.78 2.39 -2.52
CA VAL A 123 11.23 1.01 -2.35
C VAL A 123 10.48 0.06 -3.26
N THR A 124 11.14 -1.03 -3.62
CA THR A 124 10.53 -2.19 -4.27
C THR A 124 10.53 -3.37 -3.31
N ILE A 125 9.35 -3.92 -3.04
CA ILE A 125 9.20 -5.20 -2.35
C ILE A 125 9.19 -6.30 -3.40
N GLY A 126 10.19 -7.15 -3.38
CA GLY A 126 10.41 -8.19 -4.38
C GLY A 126 9.33 -9.26 -4.39
N GLU A 127 9.20 -9.96 -5.50
CA GLU A 127 8.22 -11.04 -5.68
C GLU A 127 8.37 -12.11 -4.61
N GLY A 128 7.25 -12.51 -3.99
CA GLY A 128 7.24 -13.53 -2.94
C GLY A 128 7.95 -13.14 -1.65
N ALA A 129 8.38 -11.89 -1.50
CA ALA A 129 9.02 -11.42 -0.26
C ALA A 129 8.04 -11.36 0.90
N ILE A 130 8.56 -11.45 2.11
CA ILE A 130 7.81 -11.33 3.35
C ILE A 130 8.35 -10.18 4.17
N VAL A 131 7.48 -9.24 4.52
CA VAL A 131 7.76 -8.16 5.46
C VAL A 131 7.14 -8.52 6.81
N GLY A 132 7.94 -8.62 7.84
CA GLY A 132 7.49 -8.94 9.20
C GLY A 132 6.55 -7.87 9.77
N ALA A 133 5.68 -8.28 10.69
CA ALA A 133 4.78 -7.36 11.38
C ALA A 133 5.58 -6.28 12.13
N GLY A 134 5.10 -5.03 12.08
CA GLY A 134 5.75 -3.89 12.73
C GLY A 134 7.06 -3.43 12.10
N ALA A 135 7.46 -4.00 10.97
CA ALA A 135 8.69 -3.60 10.29
C ALA A 135 8.60 -2.21 9.67
N VAL A 136 9.71 -1.49 9.64
CA VAL A 136 9.86 -0.23 8.89
C VAL A 136 10.79 -0.47 7.71
N VAL A 137 10.21 -0.60 6.52
CA VAL A 137 10.95 -0.90 5.29
C VAL A 137 11.51 0.40 4.71
N THR A 138 12.81 0.53 4.72
CA THR A 138 13.53 1.75 4.27
C THR A 138 14.35 1.54 3.00
N LYS A 139 14.45 0.30 2.51
CA LYS A 139 15.22 -0.12 1.33
C LYS A 139 14.47 -1.24 0.60
N ASP A 140 14.88 -1.48 -0.63
CA ASP A 140 14.35 -2.58 -1.42
C ASP A 140 14.47 -3.92 -0.68
N VAL A 141 13.45 -4.76 -0.83
CA VAL A 141 13.41 -6.11 -0.30
C VAL A 141 13.63 -7.08 -1.46
N PRO A 142 14.67 -7.93 -1.41
CA PRO A 142 14.92 -8.91 -2.47
C PRO A 142 13.75 -9.89 -2.64
N ALA A 143 13.57 -10.41 -3.86
CA ALA A 143 12.56 -11.43 -4.10
C ALA A 143 12.77 -12.66 -3.21
N GLY A 144 11.69 -13.18 -2.64
CA GLY A 144 11.68 -14.33 -1.74
C GLY A 144 12.33 -14.12 -0.37
N ALA A 145 12.92 -12.95 -0.10
CA ALA A 145 13.53 -12.66 1.19
C ALA A 145 12.49 -12.35 2.27
N THR A 146 12.81 -12.63 3.51
CA THR A 146 12.06 -12.17 4.69
C THR A 146 12.83 -11.06 5.38
N VAL A 147 12.16 -9.93 5.60
CA VAL A 147 12.72 -8.79 6.34
C VAL A 147 11.89 -8.50 7.59
N ALA A 148 12.53 -8.01 8.64
CA ALA A 148 11.85 -7.60 9.86
C ALA A 148 12.63 -6.50 10.59
N GLY A 149 11.97 -5.84 11.53
CA GLY A 149 12.56 -4.85 12.42
C GLY A 149 12.44 -3.41 11.94
N ASN A 150 13.01 -2.51 12.72
CA ASN A 150 13.07 -1.07 12.45
C ASN A 150 14.49 -0.55 12.65
N PRO A 151 15.21 -0.16 11.60
CA PRO A 151 14.85 -0.37 10.19
C PRO A 151 14.85 -1.87 9.82
N ALA A 152 14.01 -2.25 8.88
CA ALA A 152 13.90 -3.65 8.44
C ALA A 152 15.22 -4.17 7.85
N ARG A 153 15.57 -5.40 8.21
CA ARG A 153 16.75 -6.12 7.72
C ARG A 153 16.36 -7.52 7.28
N VAL A 154 17.09 -8.07 6.33
CA VAL A 154 16.91 -9.47 5.91
C VAL A 154 17.22 -10.39 7.08
N ILE A 155 16.26 -11.22 7.47
CA ILE A 155 16.39 -12.24 8.51
C ILE A 155 16.39 -13.64 7.94
N GLN A 156 15.90 -13.82 6.69
CA GLN A 156 15.93 -15.05 5.95
C GLN A 156 16.06 -14.75 4.47
N ASP A 157 17.02 -15.37 3.81
CA ASP A 157 17.24 -15.24 2.36
C ASP A 157 16.42 -16.26 1.59
N SER A 158 16.12 -15.97 0.32
CA SER A 158 15.30 -16.82 -0.56
C SER A 158 15.89 -18.21 -0.86
N LYS A 159 17.09 -18.50 -0.39
CA LYS A 159 17.84 -19.72 -0.68
C LYS A 159 17.92 -20.74 0.46
N SER A 160 17.17 -20.52 1.53
CA SER A 160 17.15 -21.46 2.66
C SER A 160 15.90 -22.33 2.66
#